data_2ddf07e189e76fba17a833f70ce51684
#
_entry.id   2ddf07e189e76fba17a833f70ce51684
#
_cell.length_a   1.000
_cell.length_b   1.000
_cell.length_c   1.000
_cell.angle_alpha   90.00
_cell.angle_beta   90.00
_cell.angle_gamma   90.00
#
_symmetry.space_group_name_H-M   'P 1'
#
loop_
_entity.id
_entity.type
_entity.pdbx_description
1 polymer ?
#
loop_
_entity_poly.entity_id
_entity_poly.type
_entity_poly.pdbx_seq_one_letter_code
_entity_poly.pdbx_strand_id
1 'polypeptide(L)'
;MQYPDKIYVGGSEEIQHLGMTIRSMVEQMRYLMDDIVKQQEEKRKNELDALQSQINPHFLYNTLDSIIWMVESERYEEAISMVTALANLFRISLSQGKTIITIKDEFNHAINYSNIQKVRFKNKFNVTFMLSEEVETYLTIKLIIQPLLENAIYYGMEAMDGDGEILVQGYAQNGEVYIDVIDNGIGMPPETVEHLLTDGKYERKRGSGIGLKNVDQRIKLYFGQEYGLEIKSEPDVGTRVRIHLPMKQEVEDEK
;
A
#
# COMPACT_ATOMS: atom_id res chain seq x y z
N MET A 1 -34.19 -18.97 5.31
CA MET A 1 -34.85 -20.25 5.63
C MET A 1 -35.17 -20.26 7.11
N GLN A 2 -36.48 -20.35 7.49
CA GLN A 2 -36.86 -20.50 8.89
C GLN A 2 -36.80 -21.98 9.26
N TYR A 3 -35.90 -22.36 10.12
CA TYR A 3 -35.90 -23.73 10.70
C TYR A 3 -36.90 -23.78 11.84
N PRO A 4 -37.59 -24.92 12.04
CA PRO A 4 -38.60 -25.02 13.09
C PRO A 4 -37.98 -24.86 14.47
N ASP A 5 -38.62 -23.99 15.28
CA ASP A 5 -38.15 -23.64 16.65
C ASP A 5 -38.27 -24.79 17.66
N LYS A 6 -38.99 -25.83 17.33
CA LYS A 6 -39.21 -27.01 18.20
C LYS A 6 -39.10 -28.29 17.39
N ILE A 7 -38.10 -29.11 17.71
CA ILE A 7 -38.04 -30.50 17.24
C ILE A 7 -38.66 -31.36 18.32
N TYR A 8 -39.70 -32.12 17.95
CA TYR A 8 -40.35 -33.04 18.85
C TYR A 8 -39.42 -34.21 19.17
N VAL A 9 -39.24 -34.48 20.50
CA VAL A 9 -38.41 -35.57 21.01
C VAL A 9 -39.31 -36.46 21.86
N GLY A 10 -40.01 -37.41 21.25
CA GLY A 10 -40.89 -38.38 21.88
C GLY A 10 -40.98 -39.68 21.04
N GLY A 11 -41.41 -40.79 21.66
CA GLY A 11 -41.49 -42.10 21.02
C GLY A 11 -40.59 -43.13 21.68
N SER A 12 -40.19 -44.20 20.89
CA SER A 12 -39.26 -45.21 21.39
C SER A 12 -37.87 -44.58 21.67
N GLU A 13 -37.04 -45.29 22.41
CA GLU A 13 -35.71 -44.79 22.84
C GLU A 13 -34.84 -44.39 21.63
N GLU A 14 -34.93 -45.13 20.52
CA GLU A 14 -34.23 -44.81 19.28
C GLU A 14 -34.74 -43.52 18.63
N ILE A 15 -36.06 -43.26 18.68
CA ILE A 15 -36.69 -42.06 18.12
C ILE A 15 -36.28 -40.82 18.97
N GLN A 16 -36.23 -40.97 20.29
CA GLN A 16 -35.75 -39.91 21.17
C GLN A 16 -34.29 -39.58 20.91
N HIS A 17 -33.45 -40.60 20.79
CA HIS A 17 -32.02 -40.40 20.49
C HIS A 17 -31.83 -39.70 19.11
N LEU A 18 -32.59 -40.12 18.09
CA LEU A 18 -32.58 -39.46 16.77
C LEU A 18 -33.02 -37.98 16.87
N GLY A 19 -34.10 -37.73 17.59
CA GLY A 19 -34.62 -36.39 17.83
C GLY A 19 -33.57 -35.44 18.54
N MET A 20 -32.87 -35.98 19.52
CA MET A 20 -31.79 -35.22 20.22
C MET A 20 -30.62 -34.94 19.26
N THR A 21 -30.22 -35.91 18.45
CA THR A 21 -29.13 -35.75 17.50
C THR A 21 -29.47 -34.72 16.43
N ILE A 22 -30.69 -34.74 15.87
CA ILE A 22 -31.16 -33.73 14.91
C ILE A 22 -31.19 -32.33 15.55
N ARG A 23 -31.66 -32.24 16.82
CA ARG A 23 -31.68 -30.98 17.54
C ARG A 23 -30.29 -30.40 17.71
N SER A 24 -29.34 -31.21 18.19
CA SER A 24 -27.94 -30.81 18.32
C SER A 24 -27.33 -30.36 17.00
N MET A 25 -27.63 -31.06 15.90
CA MET A 25 -27.17 -30.71 14.56
C MET A 25 -27.73 -29.36 14.08
N VAL A 26 -29.02 -29.09 14.33
CA VAL A 26 -29.66 -27.81 13.99
C VAL A 26 -29.08 -26.67 14.83
N GLU A 27 -28.84 -26.89 16.13
CA GLU A 27 -28.20 -25.89 17.00
C GLU A 27 -26.76 -25.59 16.55
N GLN A 28 -26.00 -26.60 16.20
CA GLN A 28 -24.65 -26.44 15.68
C GLN A 28 -24.64 -25.72 14.33
N MET A 29 -25.60 -26.03 13.45
CA MET A 29 -25.75 -25.35 12.15
C MET A 29 -26.10 -23.85 12.34
N ARG A 30 -26.98 -23.52 13.28
CA ARG A 30 -27.28 -22.11 13.64
C ARG A 30 -26.03 -21.39 14.13
N TYR A 31 -25.30 -21.99 15.06
CA TYR A 31 -24.07 -21.41 15.58
C TYR A 31 -23.04 -21.12 14.45
N LEU A 32 -22.85 -22.09 13.57
CA LEU A 32 -21.93 -21.92 12.44
C LEU A 32 -22.40 -20.84 11.43
N MET A 33 -23.72 -20.75 11.19
CA MET A 33 -24.27 -19.67 10.35
C MET A 33 -24.06 -18.27 10.97
N ASP A 34 -24.30 -18.12 12.26
CA ASP A 34 -24.08 -16.86 12.96
C ASP A 34 -22.61 -16.48 12.97
N ASP A 35 -21.71 -17.46 13.13
CA ASP A 35 -20.25 -17.22 13.07
C ASP A 35 -19.81 -16.80 11.66
N ILE A 36 -20.33 -17.44 10.60
CA ILE A 36 -20.06 -17.06 9.19
C ILE A 36 -20.53 -15.62 8.93
N VAL A 37 -21.72 -15.23 9.37
CA VAL A 37 -22.23 -13.87 9.19
C VAL A 37 -21.32 -12.87 9.89
N LYS A 38 -20.93 -13.16 11.13
CA LYS A 38 -20.02 -12.30 11.90
C LYS A 38 -18.65 -12.15 11.23
N GLN A 39 -18.07 -13.25 10.78
CA GLN A 39 -16.80 -13.22 10.05
C GLN A 39 -16.90 -12.42 8.74
N GLN A 40 -18.02 -12.52 8.00
CA GLN A 40 -18.24 -11.71 6.81
C GLN A 40 -18.37 -10.23 7.11
N GLU A 41 -19.06 -9.86 8.21
CA GLU A 41 -19.16 -8.46 8.65
C GLU A 41 -17.80 -7.90 9.08
N GLU A 42 -17.00 -8.66 9.83
CA GLU A 42 -15.65 -8.28 10.22
C GLU A 42 -14.73 -8.15 9.00
N LYS A 43 -14.79 -9.09 8.05
CA LYS A 43 -14.05 -9.01 6.79
C LYS A 43 -14.41 -7.76 6.00
N ARG A 44 -15.71 -7.48 5.84
CA ARG A 44 -16.19 -6.29 5.13
C ARG A 44 -15.74 -5.00 5.82
N LYS A 45 -15.76 -4.96 7.16
CA LYS A 45 -15.26 -3.82 7.92
C LYS A 45 -13.77 -3.62 7.71
N ASN A 46 -12.98 -4.69 7.79
CA ASN A 46 -11.54 -4.65 7.55
C ASN A 46 -11.21 -4.21 6.11
N GLU A 47 -11.99 -4.66 5.13
CA GLU A 47 -11.87 -4.22 3.73
C GLU A 47 -12.18 -2.72 3.57
N LEU A 48 -13.22 -2.21 4.25
CA LEU A 48 -13.55 -0.79 4.24
C LEU A 48 -12.49 0.06 4.97
N ASP A 49 -11.99 -0.39 6.10
CA ASP A 49 -10.93 0.28 6.85
C ASP A 49 -9.62 0.28 6.03
N ALA A 50 -9.30 -0.81 5.33
CA ALA A 50 -8.17 -0.88 4.41
C ALA A 50 -8.33 0.08 3.22
N LEU A 51 -9.54 0.18 2.65
CA LEU A 51 -9.84 1.15 1.58
C LEU A 51 -9.73 2.59 2.06
N GLN A 52 -10.23 2.91 3.27
CA GLN A 52 -10.10 4.24 3.87
C GLN A 52 -8.64 4.59 4.19
N SER A 53 -7.84 3.62 4.64
CA SER A 53 -6.42 3.85 4.94
C SER A 53 -5.55 4.08 3.69
N GLN A 54 -6.03 3.67 2.49
CA GLN A 54 -5.34 3.92 1.22
C GLN A 54 -5.42 5.39 0.76
N ILE A 55 -6.38 6.16 1.30
CA ILE A 55 -6.50 7.59 1.05
C ILE A 55 -6.05 8.31 2.32
N ASN A 56 -4.86 8.93 2.29
CA ASN A 56 -4.44 9.81 3.38
C ASN A 56 -5.29 11.09 3.35
N PRO A 57 -6.26 11.29 4.31
CA PRO A 57 -7.16 12.43 4.27
C PRO A 57 -6.41 13.77 4.31
N HIS A 58 -5.32 13.81 5.06
CA HIS A 58 -4.49 15.01 5.19
C HIS A 58 -3.79 15.35 3.86
N PHE A 59 -3.34 14.34 3.10
CA PHE A 59 -2.80 14.57 1.76
C PHE A 59 -3.87 15.17 0.82
N LEU A 60 -5.10 14.62 0.87
CA LEU A 60 -6.21 15.10 0.04
C LEU A 60 -6.58 16.55 0.37
N TYR A 61 -6.80 16.88 1.66
CA TYR A 61 -7.13 18.25 2.07
C TYR A 61 -6.03 19.24 1.65
N ASN A 62 -4.76 18.94 1.91
CA ASN A 62 -3.66 19.81 1.53
C ASN A 62 -3.53 19.99 0.00
N THR A 63 -3.88 18.97 -0.78
CA THR A 63 -3.87 19.06 -2.24
C THR A 63 -5.00 19.96 -2.73
N LEU A 64 -6.21 19.81 -2.16
CA LEU A 64 -7.36 20.68 -2.50
C LEU A 64 -7.10 22.12 -2.10
N ASP A 65 -6.54 22.38 -0.92
CA ASP A 65 -6.17 23.74 -0.48
C ASP A 65 -5.14 24.37 -1.44
N SER A 66 -4.17 23.58 -1.91
CA SER A 66 -3.20 24.04 -2.89
C SER A 66 -3.85 24.40 -4.23
N ILE A 67 -4.85 23.61 -4.68
CA ILE A 67 -5.61 23.90 -5.90
C ILE A 67 -6.40 25.19 -5.74
N ILE A 68 -7.09 25.38 -4.60
CA ILE A 68 -7.85 26.61 -4.31
C ILE A 68 -6.92 27.83 -4.36
N TRP A 69 -5.78 27.75 -3.68
CA TRP A 69 -4.79 28.83 -3.69
C TRP A 69 -4.28 29.17 -5.10
N MET A 70 -4.06 28.16 -5.96
CA MET A 70 -3.67 28.39 -7.36
C MET A 70 -4.74 29.11 -8.15
N VAL A 71 -6.02 28.74 -7.95
CA VAL A 71 -7.16 29.38 -8.62
C VAL A 71 -7.30 30.84 -8.16
N GLU A 72 -7.19 31.09 -6.84
CA GLU A 72 -7.22 32.45 -6.28
C GLU A 72 -6.04 33.32 -6.74
N SER A 73 -4.91 32.67 -7.05
CA SER A 73 -3.70 33.34 -7.58
C SER A 73 -3.67 33.41 -9.11
N GLU A 74 -4.77 33.09 -9.80
CA GLU A 74 -4.91 33.08 -11.26
C GLU A 74 -3.95 32.11 -12.00
N ARG A 75 -3.40 31.10 -11.29
CA ARG A 75 -2.49 30.08 -11.83
C ARG A 75 -3.28 28.88 -12.37
N TYR A 76 -4.17 29.12 -13.32
CA TYR A 76 -5.16 28.13 -13.78
C TYR A 76 -4.54 26.88 -14.43
N GLU A 77 -3.47 27.03 -15.22
CA GLU A 77 -2.82 25.90 -15.88
C GLU A 77 -2.22 24.92 -14.84
N GLU A 78 -1.61 25.45 -13.78
CA GLU A 78 -1.06 24.65 -12.71
C GLU A 78 -2.18 23.97 -11.89
N ALA A 79 -3.29 24.68 -11.63
CA ALA A 79 -4.45 24.10 -10.97
C ALA A 79 -5.05 22.94 -11.80
N ILE A 80 -5.17 23.09 -13.12
CA ILE A 80 -5.64 22.03 -14.02
C ILE A 80 -4.68 20.83 -13.99
N SER A 81 -3.38 21.07 -14.05
CA SER A 81 -2.36 20.03 -13.95
C SER A 81 -2.46 19.25 -12.64
N MET A 82 -2.64 19.95 -11.52
CA MET A 82 -2.80 19.35 -10.19
C MET A 82 -4.08 18.51 -10.08
N VAL A 83 -5.22 19.00 -10.58
CA VAL A 83 -6.48 18.24 -10.62
C VAL A 83 -6.33 16.99 -11.47
N THR A 84 -5.66 17.11 -12.62
CA THR A 84 -5.40 15.96 -13.51
C THR A 84 -4.53 14.92 -12.84
N ALA A 85 -3.44 15.34 -12.18
CA ALA A 85 -2.56 14.43 -11.43
C ALA A 85 -3.31 13.73 -10.28
N LEU A 86 -4.16 14.47 -9.55
CA LEU A 86 -4.99 13.91 -8.48
C LEU A 86 -6.00 12.88 -9.00
N ALA A 87 -6.68 13.18 -10.11
CA ALA A 87 -7.63 12.26 -10.74
C ALA A 87 -6.95 10.96 -11.22
N ASN A 88 -5.76 11.07 -11.83
CA ASN A 88 -4.97 9.91 -12.26
C ASN A 88 -4.47 9.08 -11.08
N LEU A 89 -4.00 9.73 -10.00
CA LEU A 89 -3.57 9.07 -8.78
C LEU A 89 -4.72 8.24 -8.16
N PHE A 90 -5.92 8.81 -8.05
CA PHE A 90 -7.07 8.09 -7.53
C PHE A 90 -7.52 6.96 -8.45
N ARG A 91 -7.50 7.14 -9.77
CA ARG A 91 -7.86 6.08 -10.72
C ARG A 91 -7.01 4.83 -10.54
N ILE A 92 -5.70 4.98 -10.33
CA ILE A 92 -4.79 3.86 -10.09
C ILE A 92 -4.96 3.32 -8.67
N SER A 93 -5.04 4.18 -7.65
CA SER A 93 -5.20 3.76 -6.26
C SER A 93 -6.48 2.93 -6.05
N LEU A 94 -7.59 3.32 -6.68
CA LEU A 94 -8.86 2.63 -6.58
C LEU A 94 -8.92 1.36 -7.46
N SER A 95 -8.23 1.31 -8.61
CA SER A 95 -8.00 0.16 -9.52
C SER A 95 -9.11 -0.89 -9.56
N GLN A 96 -10.39 -0.50 -9.40
CA GLN A 96 -11.53 -1.42 -9.31
C GLN A 96 -11.35 -2.56 -8.28
N GLY A 97 -10.64 -2.29 -7.18
CA GLY A 97 -10.36 -3.27 -6.14
C GLY A 97 -9.16 -4.21 -6.40
N LYS A 98 -8.49 -4.11 -7.56
CA LYS A 98 -7.32 -4.95 -7.86
C LYS A 98 -6.15 -4.59 -6.93
N THR A 99 -5.52 -5.61 -6.38
CA THR A 99 -4.31 -5.48 -5.54
C THR A 99 -3.04 -5.52 -6.38
N ILE A 100 -3.07 -6.25 -7.49
CA ILE A 100 -1.95 -6.44 -8.42
C ILE A 100 -2.14 -5.53 -9.64
N ILE A 101 -1.08 -4.83 -10.01
CA ILE A 101 -1.03 -3.91 -11.16
C ILE A 101 0.30 -4.11 -11.90
N THR A 102 0.45 -3.48 -13.07
CA THR A 102 1.73 -3.47 -13.77
C THR A 102 2.74 -2.53 -13.09
N ILE A 103 4.04 -2.80 -13.25
CA ILE A 103 5.10 -1.88 -12.79
C ILE A 103 4.92 -0.51 -13.45
N LYS A 104 4.52 -0.47 -14.72
CA LYS A 104 4.20 0.78 -15.43
C LYS A 104 3.12 1.60 -14.72
N ASP A 105 2.03 0.95 -14.27
CA ASP A 105 0.96 1.63 -13.54
C ASP A 105 1.43 2.14 -12.19
N GLU A 106 2.26 1.37 -11.48
CA GLU A 106 2.84 1.79 -10.20
C GLU A 106 3.78 2.99 -10.38
N PHE A 107 4.60 3.01 -11.45
CA PHE A 107 5.40 4.19 -11.81
C PHE A 107 4.53 5.40 -12.17
N ASN A 108 3.48 5.22 -12.95
CA ASN A 108 2.52 6.28 -13.26
C ASN A 108 1.87 6.84 -12.00
N HIS A 109 1.52 5.98 -11.04
CA HIS A 109 1.02 6.41 -9.74
C HIS A 109 2.06 7.26 -9.00
N ALA A 110 3.31 6.79 -8.91
CA ALA A 110 4.41 7.46 -8.24
C ALA A 110 4.73 8.83 -8.90
N ILE A 111 4.68 8.93 -10.23
CA ILE A 111 4.85 10.18 -10.98
C ILE A 111 3.76 11.19 -10.60
N ASN A 112 2.48 10.79 -10.61
CA ASN A 112 1.37 11.69 -10.25
C ASN A 112 1.47 12.14 -8.79
N TYR A 113 1.80 11.22 -7.87
CA TYR A 113 2.05 11.56 -6.47
C TYR A 113 3.19 12.57 -6.31
N SER A 114 4.32 12.34 -6.97
CA SER A 114 5.49 13.21 -6.93
C SER A 114 5.20 14.62 -7.47
N ASN A 115 4.44 14.73 -8.57
CA ASN A 115 4.03 16.01 -9.15
C ASN A 115 3.19 16.84 -8.16
N ILE A 116 2.25 16.21 -7.45
CA ILE A 116 1.46 16.87 -6.42
C ILE A 116 2.36 17.34 -5.27
N GLN A 117 3.26 16.50 -4.79
CA GLN A 117 4.17 16.84 -3.70
C GLN A 117 5.16 17.96 -4.10
N LYS A 118 5.66 17.95 -5.33
CA LYS A 118 6.59 18.98 -5.83
C LYS A 118 5.98 20.38 -5.73
N VAL A 119 4.72 20.51 -6.13
CA VAL A 119 3.99 21.78 -6.02
C VAL A 119 3.81 22.18 -4.55
N ARG A 120 3.41 21.24 -3.70
CA ARG A 120 3.19 21.47 -2.27
C ARG A 120 4.46 21.91 -1.55
N PHE A 121 5.58 21.33 -1.89
CA PHE A 121 6.90 21.70 -1.33
C PHE A 121 7.59 22.82 -2.10
N LYS A 122 6.84 23.59 -2.93
CA LYS A 122 7.34 24.77 -3.65
C LYS A 122 8.61 24.47 -4.47
N ASN A 123 8.66 23.33 -5.12
CA ASN A 123 9.77 22.86 -5.94
C ASN A 123 11.12 22.73 -5.19
N LYS A 124 11.10 22.42 -3.90
CA LYS A 124 12.32 22.21 -3.10
C LYS A 124 13.13 20.98 -3.48
N PHE A 125 12.55 20.06 -4.28
CA PHE A 125 13.21 18.86 -4.75
C PHE A 125 12.79 18.52 -6.19
N ASN A 126 13.62 17.73 -6.86
CA ASN A 126 13.31 17.13 -8.15
C ASN A 126 13.21 15.63 -8.02
N VAL A 127 12.32 15.01 -8.82
CA VAL A 127 12.24 13.56 -8.95
C VAL A 127 12.43 13.18 -10.39
N THR A 128 13.38 12.28 -10.64
CA THR A 128 13.64 11.69 -11.96
C THR A 128 13.15 10.25 -11.95
N PHE A 129 12.38 9.87 -12.99
CA PHE A 129 11.87 8.52 -13.16
C PHE A 129 12.52 7.87 -14.38
N MET A 130 13.07 6.67 -14.20
CA MET A 130 13.67 5.85 -15.22
C MET A 130 13.09 4.44 -15.16
N LEU A 131 12.32 4.05 -16.15
CA LEU A 131 11.72 2.72 -16.24
C LEU A 131 12.22 2.04 -17.52
N SER A 132 12.86 0.87 -17.39
CA SER A 132 13.23 0.04 -18.53
C SER A 132 11.98 -0.55 -19.17
N GLU A 133 11.86 -0.47 -20.49
CA GLU A 133 10.73 -1.06 -21.25
C GLU A 133 10.54 -2.55 -20.94
N GLU A 134 11.64 -3.26 -20.67
CA GLU A 134 11.65 -4.68 -20.35
C GLU A 134 10.77 -5.02 -19.12
N VAL A 135 10.70 -4.12 -18.12
CA VAL A 135 10.00 -4.40 -16.87
C VAL A 135 8.59 -3.79 -16.78
N GLU A 136 8.20 -2.98 -17.75
CA GLU A 136 6.91 -2.25 -17.73
C GLU A 136 5.70 -3.16 -17.52
N THR A 137 5.71 -4.35 -18.13
CA THR A 137 4.56 -5.27 -18.14
C THR A 137 4.55 -6.28 -17.00
N TYR A 138 5.63 -6.38 -16.22
CA TYR A 138 5.65 -7.26 -15.06
C TYR A 138 4.72 -6.75 -13.97
N LEU A 139 4.27 -7.68 -13.12
CA LEU A 139 3.27 -7.42 -12.10
C LEU A 139 3.92 -7.08 -10.77
N THR A 140 3.27 -6.19 -10.05
CA THR A 140 3.62 -5.82 -8.67
C THR A 140 2.36 -5.56 -7.85
N ILE A 141 2.50 -5.50 -6.53
CA ILE A 141 1.44 -4.99 -5.65
C ILE A 141 1.39 -3.47 -5.74
N LYS A 142 0.18 -2.92 -5.79
CA LYS A 142 -0.01 -1.46 -5.82
C LYS A 142 0.50 -0.78 -4.56
N LEU A 143 0.88 0.50 -4.68
CA LEU A 143 1.26 1.39 -3.59
C LEU A 143 2.49 0.88 -2.81
N ILE A 144 3.53 0.46 -3.53
CA ILE A 144 4.83 0.10 -2.93
C ILE A 144 5.88 1.19 -3.14
N ILE A 145 5.82 1.95 -4.24
CA ILE A 145 6.77 3.05 -4.48
C ILE A 145 6.40 4.29 -3.66
N GLN A 146 5.11 4.59 -3.51
CA GLN A 146 4.65 5.79 -2.80
C GLN A 146 5.21 5.91 -1.37
N PRO A 147 5.19 4.89 -0.49
CA PRO A 147 5.75 5.01 0.85
C PRO A 147 7.26 5.26 0.88
N LEU A 148 7.98 4.80 -0.15
CA LEU A 148 9.41 5.05 -0.30
C LEU A 148 9.64 6.52 -0.69
N LEU A 149 8.85 7.04 -1.64
CA LEU A 149 8.87 8.47 -2.01
C LEU A 149 8.46 9.36 -0.83
N GLU A 150 7.47 8.96 -0.05
CA GLU A 150 7.09 9.69 1.17
C GLU A 150 8.27 9.84 2.13
N ASN A 151 8.99 8.75 2.37
CA ASN A 151 10.17 8.79 3.22
C ASN A 151 11.27 9.67 2.63
N ALA A 152 11.59 9.54 1.35
CA ALA A 152 12.58 10.38 0.68
C ALA A 152 12.22 11.88 0.77
N ILE A 153 10.96 12.24 0.51
CA ILE A 153 10.48 13.62 0.51
C ILE A 153 10.47 14.21 1.94
N TYR A 154 9.86 13.49 2.90
CA TYR A 154 9.66 14.04 4.25
C TYR A 154 10.91 13.99 5.12
N TYR A 155 11.77 12.99 4.95
CA TYR A 155 12.97 12.82 5.78
C TYR A 155 14.25 13.17 5.03
N GLY A 156 14.31 12.86 3.73
CA GLY A 156 15.48 13.18 2.93
C GLY A 156 15.56 14.68 2.64
N MET A 157 14.42 15.29 2.24
CA MET A 157 14.39 16.63 1.66
C MET A 157 13.96 17.74 2.63
N GLU A 158 13.48 17.44 3.86
CA GLU A 158 12.98 18.45 4.80
C GLU A 158 14.09 19.49 5.18
N ALA A 159 15.32 19.05 5.25
CA ALA A 159 16.48 19.88 5.58
C ALA A 159 17.17 20.52 4.36
N MET A 160 16.70 20.23 3.13
CA MET A 160 17.31 20.72 1.90
C MET A 160 16.68 22.04 1.44
N ASP A 161 17.51 22.99 1.03
CA ASP A 161 17.07 24.33 0.56
C ASP A 161 16.96 24.41 -0.99
N GLY A 162 16.48 23.36 -1.63
CA GLY A 162 16.20 23.37 -3.08
C GLY A 162 17.06 22.45 -3.94
N ASP A 163 18.07 21.81 -3.36
CA ASP A 163 18.98 20.88 -4.08
C ASP A 163 18.61 19.41 -3.86
N GLY A 164 17.39 19.14 -3.43
CA GLY A 164 16.92 17.78 -3.22
C GLY A 164 16.71 17.04 -4.53
N GLU A 165 17.35 15.89 -4.68
CA GLU A 165 17.21 15.01 -5.84
C GLU A 165 16.76 13.62 -5.41
N ILE A 166 15.73 13.11 -6.08
CA ILE A 166 15.23 11.76 -5.90
C ILE A 166 15.25 11.08 -7.26
N LEU A 167 15.87 9.90 -7.35
CA LEU A 167 15.84 9.03 -8.52
C LEU A 167 15.01 7.80 -8.23
N VAL A 168 14.01 7.54 -9.07
CA VAL A 168 13.23 6.29 -9.07
C VAL A 168 13.55 5.53 -10.35
N GLN A 169 14.16 4.35 -10.23
CA GLN A 169 14.53 3.56 -11.40
C GLN A 169 14.01 2.14 -11.29
N GLY A 170 13.45 1.61 -12.39
CA GLY A 170 12.98 0.22 -12.51
C GLY A 170 13.73 -0.50 -13.63
N TYR A 171 14.28 -1.67 -13.33
CA TYR A 171 15.10 -2.43 -14.27
C TYR A 171 15.11 -3.92 -13.93
N ALA A 172 15.53 -4.74 -14.92
CA ALA A 172 15.76 -6.17 -14.72
C ALA A 172 17.26 -6.45 -14.54
N GLN A 173 17.58 -7.37 -13.67
CA GLN A 173 18.94 -7.88 -13.47
C GLN A 173 18.89 -9.33 -13.02
N ASN A 174 19.66 -10.22 -13.67
CA ASN A 174 19.78 -11.65 -13.33
C ASN A 174 18.42 -12.41 -13.31
N GLY A 175 17.47 -12.02 -14.15
CA GLY A 175 16.15 -12.65 -14.20
C GLY A 175 15.19 -12.21 -13.09
N GLU A 176 15.46 -11.09 -12.45
CA GLU A 176 14.65 -10.51 -11.39
C GLU A 176 14.44 -9.02 -11.63
N VAL A 177 13.40 -8.44 -11.02
CA VAL A 177 13.04 -7.02 -11.14
C VAL A 177 13.47 -6.26 -9.90
N TYR A 178 14.10 -5.12 -10.14
CA TYR A 178 14.50 -4.19 -9.09
C TYR A 178 13.90 -2.81 -9.34
N ILE A 179 13.41 -2.19 -8.26
CA ILE A 179 12.99 -0.80 -8.26
C ILE A 179 13.78 -0.09 -7.16
N ASP A 180 14.61 0.87 -7.52
CA ASP A 180 15.38 1.67 -6.57
C ASP A 180 14.74 3.06 -6.42
N VAL A 181 14.59 3.51 -5.18
CA VAL A 181 14.31 4.90 -4.82
C VAL A 181 15.55 5.41 -4.09
N ILE A 182 16.19 6.41 -4.67
CA ILE A 182 17.47 6.95 -4.21
C ILE A 182 17.28 8.44 -3.96
N ASP A 183 17.63 8.91 -2.78
CA ASP A 183 17.65 10.32 -2.43
C ASP A 183 19.07 10.79 -2.02
N ASN A 184 19.34 12.06 -2.22
CA ASN A 184 20.56 12.74 -1.74
C ASN A 184 20.35 13.48 -0.42
N GLY A 185 19.39 13.04 0.39
CA GLY A 185 19.02 13.69 1.65
C GLY A 185 20.01 13.45 2.79
N ILE A 186 19.54 13.71 4.01
CA ILE A 186 20.40 13.65 5.23
C ILE A 186 20.91 12.24 5.56
N GLY A 187 20.33 11.20 4.95
CA GLY A 187 20.67 9.82 5.25
C GLY A 187 20.36 9.39 6.68
N MET A 188 20.84 8.21 7.05
CA MET A 188 20.58 7.59 8.36
C MET A 188 21.81 6.86 8.89
N PRO A 189 22.03 6.86 10.23
CA PRO A 189 23.05 6.03 10.87
C PRO A 189 22.74 4.53 10.68
N PRO A 190 23.78 3.67 10.63
CA PRO A 190 23.60 2.22 10.44
C PRO A 190 22.67 1.58 11.47
N GLU A 191 22.74 1.99 12.73
CA GLU A 191 21.85 1.51 13.81
C GLU A 191 20.37 1.78 13.50
N THR A 192 20.05 2.90 12.83
CA THR A 192 18.69 3.22 12.43
C THR A 192 18.23 2.31 11.29
N VAL A 193 19.11 2.06 10.31
CA VAL A 193 18.80 1.18 9.16
C VAL A 193 18.49 -0.23 9.61
N GLU A 194 19.28 -0.82 10.54
CA GLU A 194 19.06 -2.16 11.08
C GLU A 194 17.69 -2.32 11.73
N HIS A 195 17.15 -1.25 12.33
CA HIS A 195 15.87 -1.29 13.04
C HIS A 195 14.66 -0.95 12.16
N LEU A 196 14.85 -0.43 10.93
CA LEU A 196 13.74 0.01 10.09
C LEU A 196 12.80 -1.12 9.64
N LEU A 197 13.33 -2.32 9.40
CA LEU A 197 12.57 -3.49 8.95
C LEU A 197 12.31 -4.50 10.08
N THR A 198 12.95 -4.33 11.24
CA THR A 198 12.76 -5.22 12.39
C THR A 198 11.70 -4.65 13.36
N ASP A 199 11.27 -5.48 14.33
CA ASP A 199 10.31 -5.05 15.37
C ASP A 199 10.98 -4.10 16.36
N GLY A 200 11.14 -2.85 15.96
CA GLY A 200 11.77 -1.83 16.76
C GLY A 200 10.79 -0.92 17.48
N LYS A 201 11.00 -0.74 18.78
CA LYS A 201 10.40 0.31 19.63
C LYS A 201 10.91 1.72 19.28
N TYR A 202 11.36 1.94 18.05
CA TYR A 202 11.82 3.25 17.61
C TYR A 202 10.62 4.08 17.17
N GLU A 203 9.91 4.66 18.15
CA GLU A 203 8.99 5.76 17.92
C GLU A 203 9.77 7.00 17.49
N ARG A 204 9.96 7.20 16.18
CA ARG A 204 10.31 8.52 15.66
C ARG A 204 9.12 9.44 15.88
N LYS A 205 9.34 10.60 16.48
CA LYS A 205 8.35 11.63 16.82
C LYS A 205 7.50 12.16 15.65
N ARG A 206 7.77 11.77 14.41
CA ARG A 206 6.96 12.06 13.21
C ARG A 206 7.17 10.97 12.15
N GLY A 207 6.12 10.20 11.86
CA GLY A 207 6.01 9.33 10.68
C GLY A 207 7.00 8.16 10.69
N SER A 208 6.52 7.09 10.87
CA SER A 208 7.03 5.82 11.28
C SER A 208 7.70 5.08 10.13
N GLY A 209 8.73 4.34 10.38
CA GLY A 209 9.19 3.20 9.58
C GLY A 209 8.13 2.13 9.31
N ILE A 210 6.90 2.34 9.79
CA ILE A 210 5.70 1.54 9.55
C ILE A 210 5.43 1.41 8.05
N GLY A 211 5.62 2.47 7.26
CA GLY A 211 5.37 2.43 5.82
C GLY A 211 6.29 1.46 5.08
N LEU A 212 7.61 1.52 5.33
CA LEU A 212 8.58 0.60 4.71
C LEU A 212 8.40 -0.83 5.17
N LYS A 213 8.20 -1.03 6.47
CA LYS A 213 7.93 -2.37 7.03
C LYS A 213 6.68 -3.00 6.42
N ASN A 214 5.60 -2.22 6.28
CA ASN A 214 4.36 -2.70 5.65
C ASN A 214 4.59 -3.07 4.19
N VAL A 215 5.37 -2.28 3.44
CA VAL A 215 5.73 -2.62 2.05
C VAL A 215 6.52 -3.93 2.01
N ASP A 216 7.56 -4.08 2.84
CA ASP A 216 8.37 -5.28 2.91
C ASP A 216 7.52 -6.53 3.22
N GLN A 217 6.68 -6.45 4.25
CA GLN A 217 5.78 -7.54 4.62
C GLN A 217 4.78 -7.90 3.52
N ARG A 218 4.21 -6.90 2.83
CA ARG A 218 3.29 -7.13 1.72
C ARG A 218 3.99 -7.83 0.55
N ILE A 219 5.19 -7.41 0.19
CA ILE A 219 5.97 -8.04 -0.88
C ILE A 219 6.25 -9.50 -0.51
N LYS A 220 6.74 -9.77 0.69
CA LYS A 220 7.02 -11.13 1.18
C LYS A 220 5.78 -12.02 1.20
N LEU A 221 4.64 -11.46 1.57
CA LEU A 221 3.37 -12.19 1.60
C LEU A 221 2.91 -12.62 0.20
N TYR A 222 3.09 -11.74 -0.81
CA TYR A 222 2.59 -11.99 -2.17
C TYR A 222 3.58 -12.76 -3.06
N PHE A 223 4.87 -12.52 -2.90
CA PHE A 223 5.89 -13.03 -3.82
C PHE A 223 6.85 -14.05 -3.20
N GLY A 224 6.90 -14.16 -1.88
CA GLY A 224 7.80 -15.07 -1.16
C GLY A 224 8.79 -14.33 -0.26
N GLN A 225 9.38 -15.08 0.68
CA GLN A 225 10.26 -14.52 1.71
C GLN A 225 11.62 -14.04 1.15
N GLU A 226 11.99 -14.47 -0.03
CA GLU A 226 13.19 -14.09 -0.77
C GLU A 226 13.12 -12.68 -1.37
N TYR A 227 11.91 -12.16 -1.53
CA TYR A 227 11.63 -10.80 -2.04
C TYR A 227 11.40 -9.82 -0.90
N GLY A 228 11.43 -8.52 -1.19
CA GLY A 228 11.21 -7.49 -0.17
C GLY A 228 12.05 -6.23 -0.38
N LEU A 229 12.42 -5.58 0.71
CA LEU A 229 13.18 -4.33 0.70
C LEU A 229 14.63 -4.54 1.15
N GLU A 230 15.55 -3.86 0.46
CA GLU A 230 16.93 -3.63 0.89
C GLU A 230 17.14 -2.14 1.10
N ILE A 231 17.69 -1.73 2.25
CA ILE A 231 17.92 -0.32 2.59
C ILE A 231 19.40 -0.10 2.79
N LYS A 232 19.96 0.90 2.08
CA LYS A 232 21.32 1.39 2.27
C LYS A 232 21.26 2.89 2.50
N SER A 233 21.87 3.37 3.56
CA SER A 233 21.88 4.77 3.89
C SER A 233 23.19 5.15 4.57
N GLU A 234 23.64 6.35 4.28
CA GLU A 234 24.84 6.94 4.89
C GLU A 234 24.51 8.38 5.30
N PRO A 235 24.83 8.80 6.54
CA PRO A 235 24.63 10.17 7.01
C PRO A 235 25.27 11.18 6.07
N ASP A 236 24.53 12.27 5.78
CA ASP A 236 24.92 13.38 4.90
C ASP A 236 25.20 12.99 3.43
N VAL A 237 24.89 11.75 3.02
CA VAL A 237 25.04 11.27 1.64
C VAL A 237 23.67 10.98 1.01
N GLY A 238 22.77 10.33 1.78
CA GLY A 238 21.43 10.00 1.34
C GLY A 238 21.01 8.57 1.63
N THR A 239 19.89 8.16 1.00
CA THR A 239 19.31 6.82 1.20
C THR A 239 18.97 6.18 -0.12
N ARG A 240 19.24 4.88 -0.24
CA ARG A 240 18.72 4.02 -1.29
C ARG A 240 17.84 2.94 -0.68
N VAL A 241 16.58 2.89 -1.09
CA VAL A 241 15.66 1.80 -0.79
C VAL A 241 15.40 1.03 -2.09
N ARG A 242 15.78 -0.24 -2.09
CA ARG A 242 15.57 -1.16 -3.21
C ARG A 242 14.41 -2.08 -2.94
N ILE A 243 13.49 -2.18 -3.87
CA ILE A 243 12.45 -3.19 -3.95
C ILE A 243 12.97 -4.32 -4.86
N HIS A 244 12.88 -5.56 -4.38
CA HIS A 244 13.22 -6.77 -5.09
C HIS A 244 11.96 -7.60 -5.36
N LEU A 245 11.69 -7.91 -6.64
CA LEU A 245 10.49 -8.60 -7.11
C LEU A 245 10.82 -9.69 -8.14
N PRO A 246 9.98 -10.72 -8.29
CA PRO A 246 10.11 -11.69 -9.38
C PRO A 246 9.68 -11.10 -10.72
N MET A 247 10.16 -11.67 -11.82
CA MET A 247 9.66 -11.41 -13.17
C MET A 247 8.34 -12.18 -13.40
N LYS A 248 7.21 -11.65 -12.89
CA LYS A 248 5.89 -12.27 -12.99
C LYS A 248 4.98 -11.45 -13.92
N GLN A 249 4.39 -12.08 -14.96
CA GLN A 249 3.52 -11.43 -15.94
C GLN A 249 2.06 -11.84 -15.83
N GLU A 250 1.76 -12.97 -15.19
CA GLU A 250 0.40 -13.48 -15.05
C GLU A 250 0.02 -13.55 -13.56
N VAL A 251 -1.24 -13.22 -13.26
CA VAL A 251 -1.83 -13.49 -11.96
C VAL A 251 -2.19 -14.99 -11.96
N GLU A 252 -1.57 -15.78 -11.08
CA GLU A 252 -2.09 -17.12 -10.83
C GLU A 252 -3.47 -16.93 -10.17
N ASP A 253 -4.53 -17.39 -10.86
CA ASP A 253 -5.88 -17.42 -10.28
C ASP A 253 -5.81 -18.22 -8.97
N GLU A 254 -6.04 -17.56 -7.84
CA GLU A 254 -6.26 -18.22 -6.56
C GLU A 254 -7.48 -19.15 -6.73
N LYS A 255 -7.23 -20.47 -6.71
CA LYS A 255 -8.26 -21.51 -6.67
C LYS A 255 -8.87 -21.63 -5.29
#